data_0653bacaf2bbc42ed2dd9f8044d2a62a
#
_entry.id   0653bacaf2bbc42ed2dd9f8044d2a62a
#
_cell.length_a   1.000
_cell.length_b   1.000
_cell.length_c   1.000
_cell.angle_alpha   90.00
_cell.angle_beta   90.00
_cell.angle_gamma   90.00
#
_symmetry.space_group_name_H-M   'P 1'
#
loop_
_entity.id
_entity.type
_entity.pdbx_description
1 polymer ?
#
loop_
_entity_poly.entity_id
_entity_poly.type
_entity_poly.pdbx_seq_one_letter_code
_entity_poly.pdbx_strand_id
1 'polypeptide(L)'
;MRRVPLVRAAHFNGYLAVLRDLGVPIWGALRRAGLPATTEETPDLYLSLPRMMDFVAASGGARGAMELGFLAGQRATLEGLRPEFQCAILNAPSGFALLQAFLHHRKGEDTAAFSAVYPEGESLRVVCDQPGIEDSDALVCAEWMNLQAVVSIVRIVAGATWTP
;
A
#
# COMPACT_ATOMS: atom_id res chain seq x y z
N MET A 1 17.00 17.32 10.76
CA MET A 1 15.62 17.57 10.25
C MET A 1 14.99 16.21 9.96
N ARG A 2 13.92 15.82 10.66
CA ARG A 2 13.21 14.53 10.42
C ARG A 2 12.44 14.68 9.10
N ARG A 3 12.67 13.83 8.12
CA ARG A 3 11.92 13.85 6.86
C ARG A 3 10.51 13.31 7.13
N VAL A 4 9.49 13.98 6.63
CA VAL A 4 8.11 13.47 6.69
C VAL A 4 7.98 12.36 5.65
N PRO A 5 7.56 11.14 6.03
CA PRO A 5 7.31 10.07 5.09
C PRO A 5 6.11 10.41 4.19
N LEU A 6 6.28 10.15 2.90
CA LEU A 6 5.30 10.47 1.87
C LEU A 6 4.93 9.21 1.09
N VAL A 7 3.67 9.10 0.72
CA VAL A 7 3.11 8.01 -0.10
C VAL A 7 2.25 8.59 -1.22
N ARG A 8 2.23 7.95 -2.39
CA ARG A 8 1.34 8.37 -3.49
C ARG A 8 -0.12 8.17 -3.12
N ALA A 9 -0.95 9.12 -3.51
CA ALA A 9 -2.39 9.10 -3.28
C ALA A 9 -3.08 7.87 -3.89
N ALA A 10 -2.56 7.33 -4.99
CA ALA A 10 -3.03 6.09 -5.60
C ALA A 10 -3.16 4.93 -4.60
N HIS A 11 -2.19 4.80 -3.66
CA HIS A 11 -2.23 3.74 -2.63
C HIS A 11 -3.29 3.97 -1.55
N PHE A 12 -3.81 5.20 -1.47
CA PHE A 12 -4.88 5.53 -0.54
C PHE A 12 -6.27 5.18 -1.08
N ASN A 13 -6.42 5.08 -2.39
CA ASN A 13 -7.72 4.85 -3.05
C ASN A 13 -8.38 3.53 -2.62
N GLY A 14 -7.60 2.49 -2.33
CA GLY A 14 -8.12 1.24 -1.77
C GLY A 14 -8.83 1.44 -0.43
N TYR A 15 -8.25 2.22 0.47
CA TYR A 15 -8.87 2.56 1.76
C TYR A 15 -10.12 3.41 1.57
N LEU A 16 -10.07 4.44 0.71
CA LEU A 16 -11.22 5.31 0.44
C LEU A 16 -12.40 4.51 -0.12
N ALA A 17 -12.14 3.56 -1.01
CA ALA A 17 -13.16 2.68 -1.57
C ALA A 17 -13.81 1.78 -0.49
N VAL A 18 -13.00 1.17 0.38
CA VAL A 18 -13.52 0.37 1.51
C VAL A 18 -14.38 1.23 2.44
N LEU A 19 -13.88 2.39 2.84
CA LEU A 19 -14.60 3.29 3.75
C LEU A 19 -15.90 3.81 3.13
N ARG A 20 -15.93 4.04 1.81
CA ARG A 20 -17.15 4.43 1.09
C ARG A 20 -18.20 3.33 1.14
N ASP A 21 -17.80 2.07 0.92
CA ASP A 21 -18.73 0.93 1.03
C ASP A 21 -19.28 0.75 2.45
N LEU A 22 -18.53 1.21 3.45
CA LEU A 22 -18.98 1.26 4.84
C LEU A 22 -19.86 2.47 5.17
N GLY A 23 -20.15 3.33 4.19
CA GLY A 23 -20.99 4.52 4.37
C GLY A 23 -20.28 5.69 5.07
N VAL A 24 -18.94 5.67 5.17
CA VAL A 24 -18.19 6.79 5.76
C VAL A 24 -18.21 8.01 4.84
N PRO A 25 -18.57 9.21 5.34
CA PRO A 25 -18.60 10.43 4.54
C PRO A 25 -17.17 10.93 4.26
N ILE A 26 -16.56 10.42 3.17
CA ILE A 26 -15.15 10.60 2.81
C ILE A 26 -14.71 12.06 2.80
N TRP A 27 -15.47 12.95 2.13
CA TRP A 27 -15.14 14.37 2.01
C TRP A 27 -14.94 15.08 3.35
N GLY A 28 -15.86 14.84 4.27
CA GLY A 28 -15.77 15.42 5.62
C GLY A 28 -14.60 14.85 6.41
N ALA A 29 -14.32 13.57 6.23
CA ALA A 29 -13.22 12.88 6.91
C ALA A 29 -11.85 13.35 6.39
N LEU A 30 -11.64 13.43 5.06
CA LEU A 30 -10.42 13.96 4.45
C LEU A 30 -10.11 15.37 4.95
N ARG A 31 -11.11 16.26 4.94
CA ARG A 31 -10.94 17.64 5.41
C ARG A 31 -10.54 17.71 6.89
N ARG A 32 -11.14 16.88 7.76
CA ARG A 32 -10.76 16.82 9.19
C ARG A 32 -9.33 16.34 9.40
N ALA A 33 -8.86 15.40 8.57
CA ALA A 33 -7.48 14.90 8.61
C ALA A 33 -6.46 15.85 7.96
N GLY A 34 -6.90 16.96 7.37
CA GLY A 34 -6.03 17.89 6.63
C GLY A 34 -5.45 17.26 5.35
N LEU A 35 -6.19 16.33 4.75
CA LEU A 35 -5.87 15.74 3.46
C LEU A 35 -6.64 16.47 2.34
N PRO A 36 -6.07 16.60 1.12
CA PRO A 36 -6.73 17.25 0.00
C PRO A 36 -8.02 16.53 -0.37
N ALA A 37 -9.07 17.30 -0.66
CA ALA A 37 -10.34 16.74 -1.11
C ALA A 37 -10.22 16.03 -2.48
N THR A 38 -9.27 16.46 -3.30
CA THR A 38 -8.96 15.89 -4.64
C THR A 38 -8.06 14.67 -4.59
N THR A 39 -7.82 14.07 -3.43
CA THR A 39 -6.90 12.94 -3.26
C THR A 39 -7.20 11.78 -4.22
N GLU A 40 -8.47 11.43 -4.44
CA GLU A 40 -8.85 10.36 -5.38
C GLU A 40 -8.61 10.73 -6.85
N GLU A 41 -8.77 12.01 -7.18
CA GLU A 41 -8.67 12.53 -8.55
C GLU A 41 -7.24 12.82 -8.96
N THR A 42 -6.31 12.83 -7.99
CA THR A 42 -4.89 13.14 -8.20
C THR A 42 -3.99 12.00 -7.70
N PRO A 43 -3.97 10.84 -8.38
CA PRO A 43 -3.25 9.64 -7.93
C PRO A 43 -1.74 9.83 -7.77
N ASP A 44 -1.15 10.79 -8.47
CA ASP A 44 0.28 11.11 -8.43
C ASP A 44 0.66 12.10 -7.31
N LEU A 45 -0.32 12.65 -6.60
CA LEU A 45 -0.06 13.51 -5.45
C LEU A 45 0.62 12.71 -4.34
N TYR A 46 1.61 13.31 -3.69
CA TYR A 46 2.21 12.73 -2.49
C TYR A 46 1.53 13.26 -1.23
N LEU A 47 1.07 12.32 -0.41
CA LEU A 47 0.41 12.57 0.86
C LEU A 47 1.37 12.29 2.02
N SER A 48 1.18 12.99 3.13
CA SER A 48 1.85 12.65 4.39
C SER A 48 1.34 11.29 4.87
N LEU A 49 2.21 10.28 4.94
CA LEU A 49 1.85 8.94 5.41
C LEU A 49 1.25 8.95 6.82
N PRO A 50 1.82 9.67 7.82
CA PRO A 50 1.19 9.75 9.14
C PRO A 50 -0.24 10.28 9.09
N ARG A 51 -0.49 11.37 8.36
CA ARG A 51 -1.87 11.91 8.24
C ARG A 51 -2.84 10.96 7.55
N MET A 52 -2.36 10.23 6.55
CA MET A 52 -3.15 9.20 5.89
C MET A 52 -3.53 8.08 6.87
N MET A 53 -2.58 7.63 7.69
CA MET A 53 -2.82 6.58 8.69
C MET A 53 -3.73 7.06 9.82
N ASP A 54 -3.56 8.30 10.30
CA ASP A 54 -4.47 8.93 11.27
C ASP A 54 -5.92 8.98 10.72
N PHE A 55 -6.06 9.32 9.44
CA PHE A 55 -7.37 9.30 8.78
C PHE A 55 -7.97 7.88 8.76
N VAL A 56 -7.19 6.87 8.38
CA VAL A 56 -7.66 5.47 8.31
C VAL A 56 -8.08 4.99 9.70
N ALA A 57 -7.24 5.21 10.71
CA ALA A 57 -7.52 4.84 12.09
C ALA A 57 -8.81 5.51 12.63
N ALA A 58 -8.96 6.82 12.39
CA ALA A 58 -10.14 7.58 12.82
C ALA A 58 -11.43 7.22 12.05
N SER A 59 -11.32 6.69 10.83
CA SER A 59 -12.46 6.42 9.95
C SER A 59 -12.93 4.97 9.97
N GLY A 60 -12.11 4.04 10.50
CA GLY A 60 -12.38 2.60 10.48
C GLY A 60 -13.56 2.14 11.35
N GLY A 61 -13.97 2.95 12.30
CA GLY A 61 -15.11 2.65 13.18
C GLY A 61 -14.92 1.35 13.97
N ALA A 62 -15.92 0.47 13.95
CA ALA A 62 -15.91 -0.81 14.66
C ALA A 62 -15.06 -1.89 13.99
N ARG A 63 -14.54 -1.68 12.77
CA ARG A 63 -13.65 -2.60 12.10
C ARG A 63 -12.22 -2.40 12.58
N GLY A 64 -11.53 -3.49 12.85
CA GLY A 64 -10.13 -3.41 13.26
C GLY A 64 -9.22 -2.91 12.14
N ALA A 65 -8.11 -2.28 12.50
CA ALA A 65 -7.10 -1.77 11.55
C ALA A 65 -6.60 -2.86 10.59
N MET A 66 -6.43 -4.09 11.09
CA MET A 66 -6.03 -5.25 10.29
C MET A 66 -7.03 -5.55 9.16
N GLU A 67 -8.35 -5.55 9.45
CA GLU A 67 -9.38 -5.80 8.45
C GLU A 67 -9.40 -4.73 7.37
N LEU A 68 -9.24 -3.46 7.74
CA LEU A 68 -9.16 -2.36 6.79
C LEU A 68 -7.95 -2.47 5.87
N GLY A 69 -6.77 -2.76 6.42
CA GLY A 69 -5.56 -2.96 5.63
C GLY A 69 -5.68 -4.14 4.65
N PHE A 70 -6.24 -5.24 5.11
CA PHE A 70 -6.50 -6.43 4.29
C PHE A 70 -7.46 -6.12 3.13
N LEU A 71 -8.61 -5.51 3.42
CA LEU A 71 -9.62 -5.16 2.41
C LEU A 71 -9.11 -4.12 1.41
N ALA A 72 -8.36 -3.12 1.88
CA ALA A 72 -7.75 -2.12 1.01
C ALA A 72 -6.68 -2.74 0.11
N GLY A 73 -5.86 -3.65 0.64
CA GLY A 73 -4.85 -4.37 -0.13
C GLY A 73 -5.45 -5.27 -1.22
N GLN A 74 -6.61 -5.90 -0.97
CA GLN A 74 -7.32 -6.68 -1.98
C GLN A 74 -7.83 -5.82 -3.16
N ARG A 75 -7.99 -4.51 -2.96
CA ARG A 75 -8.40 -3.56 -4.01
C ARG A 75 -7.21 -2.92 -4.73
N ALA A 76 -6.00 -3.20 -4.28
CA ALA A 76 -4.80 -2.73 -4.96
C ALA A 76 -4.70 -3.39 -6.34
N THR A 77 -4.56 -2.56 -7.37
CA THR A 77 -4.38 -3.01 -8.76
C THR A 77 -3.06 -2.49 -9.32
N LEU A 78 -2.59 -3.11 -10.39
CA LEU A 78 -1.41 -2.61 -11.10
C LEU A 78 -1.62 -1.20 -11.64
N GLU A 79 -2.83 -0.85 -12.02
CA GLU A 79 -3.18 0.48 -12.56
C GLU A 79 -2.91 1.61 -11.55
N GLY A 80 -2.91 1.30 -10.25
CA GLY A 80 -2.52 2.24 -9.20
C GLY A 80 -1.02 2.55 -9.15
N LEU A 81 -0.17 1.71 -9.76
CA LEU A 81 1.28 1.91 -9.81
C LEU A 81 1.67 2.86 -10.95
N ARG A 82 2.86 3.44 -10.87
CA ARG A 82 3.41 4.22 -11.99
C ARG A 82 3.63 3.37 -13.23
N PRO A 83 3.52 3.95 -14.44
CA PRO A 83 3.66 3.20 -15.69
C PRO A 83 4.98 2.43 -15.82
N GLU A 84 6.10 3.02 -15.39
CA GLU A 84 7.41 2.37 -15.40
C GLU A 84 7.46 1.16 -14.47
N PHE A 85 6.77 1.23 -13.33
CA PHE A 85 6.68 0.12 -12.39
C PHE A 85 5.78 -0.99 -12.92
N GLN A 86 4.62 -0.65 -13.48
CA GLN A 86 3.74 -1.61 -14.17
C GLN A 86 4.50 -2.36 -15.26
N CYS A 87 5.22 -1.62 -16.12
CA CYS A 87 6.02 -2.19 -17.18
C CYS A 87 7.09 -3.16 -16.66
N ALA A 88 7.79 -2.79 -15.59
CA ALA A 88 8.81 -3.63 -14.98
C ALA A 88 8.23 -4.94 -14.41
N ILE A 89 7.04 -4.89 -13.79
CA ILE A 89 6.33 -6.07 -13.28
C ILE A 89 5.88 -6.97 -14.43
N LEU A 90 5.20 -6.43 -15.42
CA LEU A 90 4.59 -7.20 -16.51
C LEU A 90 5.64 -7.86 -17.43
N ASN A 91 6.84 -7.29 -17.53
CA ASN A 91 7.93 -7.84 -18.34
C ASN A 91 8.95 -8.64 -17.53
N ALA A 92 8.69 -8.90 -16.24
CA ALA A 92 9.60 -9.66 -15.40
C ALA A 92 9.69 -11.13 -15.88
N PRO A 93 10.89 -11.66 -16.20
CA PRO A 93 11.06 -13.01 -16.74
C PRO A 93 10.90 -14.11 -15.69
N SER A 94 10.82 -13.76 -14.41
CA SER A 94 10.66 -14.70 -13.30
C SER A 94 10.08 -14.02 -12.06
N GLY A 95 9.58 -14.81 -11.10
CA GLY A 95 9.11 -14.28 -9.82
C GLY A 95 10.19 -13.52 -9.05
N PHE A 96 11.44 -13.98 -9.12
CA PHE A 96 12.57 -13.25 -8.50
C PHE A 96 12.81 -11.89 -9.16
N ALA A 97 12.84 -11.84 -10.51
CA ALA A 97 13.00 -10.59 -11.24
C ALA A 97 11.84 -9.61 -10.96
N LEU A 98 10.62 -10.12 -10.81
CA LEU A 98 9.45 -9.34 -10.43
C LEU A 98 9.62 -8.73 -9.03
N LEU A 99 10.07 -9.50 -8.04
CA LEU A 99 10.35 -8.99 -6.69
C LEU A 99 11.47 -7.96 -6.69
N GLN A 100 12.51 -8.13 -7.52
CA GLN A 100 13.56 -7.14 -7.70
C GLN A 100 13.03 -5.83 -8.31
N ALA A 101 12.15 -5.92 -9.31
CA ALA A 101 11.48 -4.75 -9.87
C ALA A 101 10.63 -4.03 -8.81
N PHE A 102 9.89 -4.78 -8.00
CA PHE A 102 9.13 -4.25 -6.87
C PHE A 102 10.03 -3.47 -5.90
N LEU A 103 11.15 -4.05 -5.46
CA LEU A 103 12.09 -3.40 -4.56
C LEU A 103 12.68 -2.10 -5.15
N HIS A 104 12.98 -2.12 -6.45
CA HIS A 104 13.57 -0.99 -7.15
C HIS A 104 12.61 0.20 -7.23
N HIS A 105 11.37 -0.04 -7.64
CA HIS A 105 10.40 1.00 -7.92
C HIS A 105 9.62 1.48 -6.68
N ARG A 106 9.56 0.68 -5.63
CA ARG A 106 8.76 0.98 -4.44
C ARG A 106 9.06 2.33 -3.80
N LYS A 107 10.34 2.76 -3.79
CA LYS A 107 10.73 4.07 -3.21
C LYS A 107 10.08 5.27 -3.91
N GLY A 108 9.70 5.12 -5.17
CA GLY A 108 8.93 6.12 -5.90
C GLY A 108 7.46 6.13 -5.52
N GLU A 109 6.96 5.07 -4.91
CA GLU A 109 5.57 4.94 -4.46
C GLU A 109 5.39 5.38 -3.00
N ASP A 110 6.32 4.99 -2.14
CA ASP A 110 6.34 5.27 -0.70
C ASP A 110 7.78 5.53 -0.23
N THR A 111 8.03 6.74 0.26
CA THR A 111 9.39 7.17 0.64
C THR A 111 9.86 6.59 1.98
N ALA A 112 8.96 6.05 2.80
CA ALA A 112 9.26 5.46 4.10
C ALA A 112 9.37 3.94 4.02
N ALA A 113 8.67 3.31 3.08
CA ALA A 113 8.62 1.88 3.01
C ALA A 113 9.99 1.25 2.78
N PHE A 114 10.36 0.31 3.64
CA PHE A 114 11.51 -0.55 3.47
C PHE A 114 11.05 -1.94 3.03
N SER A 115 11.76 -2.53 2.08
CA SER A 115 11.56 -3.94 1.73
C SER A 115 12.87 -4.57 1.31
N ALA A 116 12.99 -5.86 1.63
CA ALA A 116 14.11 -6.69 1.24
C ALA A 116 13.63 -8.09 0.86
N VAL A 117 14.37 -8.76 -0.03
CA VAL A 117 14.13 -10.14 -0.42
C VAL A 117 15.40 -10.95 -0.13
N TYR A 118 15.24 -12.04 0.57
CA TYR A 118 16.32 -12.94 0.96
C TYR A 118 16.01 -14.35 0.45
N PRO A 119 16.98 -15.00 -0.26
CA PRO A 119 16.89 -16.43 -0.56
C PRO A 119 16.92 -17.25 0.74
N GLU A 120 16.02 -18.22 0.86
CA GLU A 120 15.94 -19.16 1.99
C GLU A 120 15.73 -20.59 1.44
N GLY A 121 16.81 -21.27 1.08
CA GLY A 121 16.75 -22.57 0.41
C GLY A 121 16.04 -22.47 -0.95
N GLU A 122 14.93 -23.17 -1.12
CA GLU A 122 14.07 -23.13 -2.33
C GLU A 122 13.00 -22.01 -2.28
N SER A 123 12.98 -21.23 -1.20
CA SER A 123 12.00 -20.19 -0.95
C SER A 123 12.64 -18.80 -0.99
N LEU A 124 11.78 -17.77 -1.09
CA LEU A 124 12.17 -16.39 -0.95
C LEU A 124 11.44 -15.78 0.24
N ARG A 125 12.20 -15.22 1.18
CA ARG A 125 11.64 -14.42 2.27
C ARG A 125 11.56 -12.96 1.85
N VAL A 126 10.35 -12.40 1.84
CA VAL A 126 10.11 -10.98 1.64
C VAL A 126 9.87 -10.33 3.00
N VAL A 127 10.64 -9.31 3.29
CA VAL A 127 10.49 -8.48 4.51
C VAL A 127 9.98 -7.12 4.07
N CYS A 128 8.90 -6.67 4.68
CA CYS A 128 8.37 -5.33 4.54
C CYS A 128 8.36 -4.65 5.91
N ASP A 129 8.80 -3.40 5.95
CA ASP A 129 8.81 -2.58 7.16
C ASP A 129 8.34 -1.17 6.79
N GLN A 130 7.69 -0.50 7.74
CA GLN A 130 7.13 0.83 7.57
C GLN A 130 7.62 1.76 8.69
N PRO A 131 8.91 2.12 8.67
CA PRO A 131 9.47 2.98 9.70
C PRO A 131 8.80 4.38 9.66
N GLY A 132 8.50 4.89 10.85
CA GLY A 132 7.90 6.22 11.02
C GLY A 132 6.40 6.22 11.26
N ILE A 133 5.76 5.05 11.33
CA ILE A 133 4.44 4.87 11.91
C ILE A 133 4.63 4.44 13.36
N GLU A 134 4.21 5.29 14.30
CA GLU A 134 4.36 5.04 15.74
C GLU A 134 3.10 4.40 16.35
N ASP A 135 1.93 4.63 15.74
CA ASP A 135 0.66 4.03 16.16
C ASP A 135 0.59 2.56 15.75
N SER A 136 0.31 1.68 16.72
CA SER A 136 0.29 0.23 16.51
C SER A 136 -0.81 -0.22 15.54
N ASP A 137 -1.99 0.39 15.61
CA ASP A 137 -3.12 0.00 14.77
C ASP A 137 -2.90 0.49 13.33
N ALA A 138 -2.35 1.69 13.16
CA ALA A 138 -1.95 2.21 11.87
C ALA A 138 -0.85 1.37 11.23
N LEU A 139 0.14 0.92 12.02
CA LEU A 139 1.21 0.04 11.55
C LEU A 139 0.65 -1.30 11.07
N VAL A 140 -0.19 -1.96 11.86
CA VAL A 140 -0.86 -3.23 11.47
C VAL A 140 -1.63 -3.07 10.17
N CYS A 141 -2.38 -1.96 10.02
CA CYS A 141 -3.11 -1.66 8.80
C CYS A 141 -2.18 -1.55 7.57
N ALA A 142 -1.07 -0.82 7.70
CA ALA A 142 -0.08 -0.65 6.63
C ALA A 142 0.63 -1.96 6.29
N GLU A 143 1.00 -2.76 7.29
CA GLU A 143 1.63 -4.08 7.09
C GLU A 143 0.73 -5.03 6.31
N TRP A 144 -0.55 -5.14 6.67
CA TRP A 144 -1.50 -5.97 5.94
C TRP A 144 -1.68 -5.52 4.49
N MET A 145 -1.76 -4.22 4.25
CA MET A 145 -1.82 -3.69 2.89
C MET A 145 -0.55 -4.05 2.10
N ASN A 146 0.62 -3.90 2.70
CA ASN A 146 1.90 -4.25 2.06
C ASN A 146 1.99 -5.74 1.73
N LEU A 147 1.60 -6.63 2.66
CA LEU A 147 1.57 -8.07 2.44
C LEU A 147 0.62 -8.44 1.29
N GLN A 148 -0.59 -7.90 1.27
CA GLN A 148 -1.54 -8.14 0.19
C GLN A 148 -1.03 -7.62 -1.15
N ALA A 149 -0.36 -6.49 -1.19
CA ALA A 149 0.26 -5.96 -2.41
C ALA A 149 1.33 -6.92 -2.95
N VAL A 150 2.21 -7.44 -2.09
CA VAL A 150 3.23 -8.44 -2.47
C VAL A 150 2.58 -9.72 -3.00
N VAL A 151 1.59 -10.27 -2.29
CA VAL A 151 0.84 -11.46 -2.72
C VAL A 151 0.18 -11.23 -4.08
N SER A 152 -0.47 -10.09 -4.28
CA SER A 152 -1.13 -9.71 -5.54
C SER A 152 -0.13 -9.62 -6.70
N ILE A 153 1.02 -9.02 -6.47
CA ILE A 153 2.10 -8.90 -7.46
C ILE A 153 2.65 -10.29 -7.84
N VAL A 154 2.90 -11.17 -6.86
CA VAL A 154 3.40 -12.53 -7.14
C VAL A 154 2.38 -13.34 -7.94
N ARG A 155 1.09 -13.20 -7.66
CA ARG A 155 0.01 -13.88 -8.40
C ARG A 155 -0.05 -13.51 -9.88
N ILE A 156 0.46 -12.35 -10.29
CA ILE A 156 0.53 -11.97 -11.71
C ILE A 156 1.40 -12.97 -12.49
N VAL A 157 2.49 -13.43 -11.91
CA VAL A 157 3.42 -14.37 -12.56
C VAL A 157 3.11 -15.83 -12.20
N ALA A 158 2.80 -16.10 -10.95
CA ALA A 158 2.58 -17.45 -10.44
C ALA A 158 1.16 -17.99 -10.71
N GLY A 159 0.23 -17.12 -11.14
CA GLY A 159 -1.16 -17.44 -11.36
C GLY A 159 -2.06 -17.11 -10.16
N ALA A 160 -3.34 -16.86 -10.44
CA ALA A 160 -4.30 -16.37 -9.44
C ALA A 160 -4.57 -17.35 -8.28
N THR A 161 -4.31 -18.62 -8.48
CA THR A 161 -4.49 -19.67 -7.45
C THR A 161 -3.27 -19.86 -6.55
N TRP A 162 -2.16 -19.17 -6.84
CA TRP A 162 -0.98 -19.25 -6.00
C TRP A 162 -1.26 -18.70 -4.59
N THR A 163 -0.75 -19.42 -3.59
CA THR A 163 -0.78 -19.05 -2.17
C THR A 163 0.64 -19.07 -1.60
N PRO A 164 0.98 -18.16 -0.69
CA PRO A 164 2.27 -18.15 0.00
C PRO A 164 2.47 -19.37 0.89
#